data_aee5cf9fd246f7fcea8f8126f07eb503
#
_entry.id   aee5cf9fd246f7fcea8f8126f07eb503
#
_cell.length_a   1.000
_cell.length_b   1.000
_cell.length_c   1.000
_cell.angle_alpha   90.00
_cell.angle_beta   90.00
_cell.angle_gamma   90.00
#
_symmetry.space_group_name_H-M   'P 1'
#
loop_
_entity.id
_entity.type
_entity.pdbx_description
1 polymer ?
#
loop_
_entity_poly.entity_id
_entity_poly.type
_entity_poly.pdbx_seq_one_letter_code
_entity_poly.pdbx_strand_id
1 'polypeptide(L)'
;MSSLAQALRVHRLVQDDVALRMLRMDSLPLVAGVLATHLGAPNASLPTHELHDALDAELDTLRDHLDLSGRTAKAYCEDWRQAGLLERRIADEAREEVYELTPAARQGLRVVEQLLAPRASVTESRLVSLLTALHQLA
;
A
#
# COMPACT_ATOMS: atom_id res chain seq x y z
N MET A 1 25.73 -1.19 -19.77
CA MET A 1 25.17 -2.39 -19.13
C MET A 1 24.43 -3.20 -20.17
N SER A 2 24.67 -4.50 -20.22
CA SER A 2 24.03 -5.34 -21.25
C SER A 2 22.54 -5.56 -20.96
N SER A 3 21.77 -5.76 -22.01
CA SER A 3 20.35 -6.09 -21.87
C SER A 3 20.12 -7.37 -21.06
N LEU A 4 21.00 -8.37 -21.23
CA LEU A 4 20.92 -9.62 -20.46
C LEU A 4 21.11 -9.36 -18.97
N ALA A 5 22.11 -8.59 -18.59
CA ALA A 5 22.37 -8.29 -17.18
C ALA A 5 21.19 -7.54 -16.56
N GLN A 6 20.62 -6.58 -17.25
CA GLN A 6 19.46 -5.83 -16.78
C GLN A 6 18.23 -6.74 -16.67
N ALA A 7 17.99 -7.58 -17.65
CA ALA A 7 16.85 -8.53 -17.61
C ALA A 7 16.94 -9.49 -16.43
N LEU A 8 18.13 -10.00 -16.13
CA LEU A 8 18.34 -10.88 -14.99
C LEU A 8 18.15 -10.16 -13.65
N ARG A 9 18.57 -8.91 -13.55
CA ARG A 9 18.35 -8.09 -12.35
C ARG A 9 16.84 -7.87 -12.11
N VAL A 10 16.11 -7.52 -13.15
CA VAL A 10 14.66 -7.33 -13.06
C VAL A 10 13.94 -8.65 -12.73
N HIS A 11 14.40 -9.75 -13.33
CA HIS A 11 13.84 -11.07 -13.05
C HIS A 11 13.94 -11.44 -11.55
N ARG A 12 15.09 -11.19 -10.94
CA ARG A 12 15.28 -11.41 -9.50
C ARG A 12 14.40 -10.49 -8.67
N LEU A 13 14.30 -9.23 -9.07
CA LEU A 13 13.43 -8.26 -8.41
C LEU A 13 11.98 -8.74 -8.40
N VAL A 14 11.47 -9.18 -9.54
CA VAL A 14 10.09 -9.69 -9.67
C VAL A 14 9.83 -10.88 -8.74
N GLN A 15 10.82 -11.74 -8.56
CA GLN A 15 10.67 -12.92 -7.72
C GLN A 15 10.81 -12.65 -6.23
N ASP A 16 11.70 -11.74 -5.84
CA ASP A 16 12.14 -11.62 -4.46
C ASP A 16 11.61 -10.36 -3.76
N ASP A 17 11.25 -9.32 -4.50
CA ASP A 17 10.87 -8.05 -3.90
C ASP A 17 9.42 -8.07 -3.40
N VAL A 18 9.25 -7.85 -2.10
CA VAL A 18 7.94 -7.87 -1.44
C VAL A 18 7.04 -6.74 -1.94
N ALA A 19 7.57 -5.53 -2.09
CA ALA A 19 6.79 -4.39 -2.57
C ALA A 19 6.23 -4.65 -3.97
N LEU A 20 7.04 -5.22 -4.87
CA LEU A 20 6.59 -5.55 -6.22
C LEU A 20 5.54 -6.66 -6.23
N ARG A 21 5.70 -7.67 -5.37
CA ARG A 21 4.67 -8.71 -5.20
C ARG A 21 3.35 -8.11 -4.71
N MET A 22 3.41 -7.19 -3.77
CA MET A 22 2.24 -6.48 -3.26
C MET A 22 1.45 -5.82 -4.40
N LEU A 23 2.16 -5.15 -5.32
CA LEU A 23 1.54 -4.46 -6.46
C LEU A 23 0.84 -5.40 -7.44
N ARG A 24 1.15 -6.70 -7.37
CA ARG A 24 0.56 -7.74 -8.24
C ARG A 24 -0.50 -8.58 -7.55
N MET A 25 -0.75 -8.35 -6.27
CA MET A 25 -1.74 -9.13 -5.51
C MET A 25 -3.16 -8.74 -5.88
N ASP A 26 -4.05 -9.72 -5.95
CA ASP A 26 -5.48 -9.47 -6.16
C ASP A 26 -6.08 -8.64 -5.03
N SER A 27 -5.53 -8.74 -3.83
CA SER A 27 -5.98 -7.97 -2.67
C SER A 27 -5.39 -6.56 -2.59
N LEU A 28 -4.66 -6.10 -3.62
CA LEU A 28 -4.07 -4.76 -3.60
C LEU A 28 -5.07 -3.65 -3.26
N PRO A 29 -6.33 -3.64 -3.79
CA PRO A 29 -7.30 -2.63 -3.39
C PRO A 29 -7.57 -2.61 -1.89
N LEU A 30 -7.59 -3.76 -1.23
CA LEU A 30 -7.76 -3.84 0.22
C LEU A 30 -6.52 -3.33 0.94
N VAL A 31 -5.33 -3.72 0.49
CA VAL A 31 -4.07 -3.27 1.09
C VAL A 31 -3.93 -1.75 0.97
N ALA A 32 -4.09 -1.23 -0.22
CA ALA A 32 -3.90 0.20 -0.49
C ALA A 32 -5.05 1.06 0.04
N GLY A 33 -6.24 0.51 0.15
CA GLY A 33 -7.39 1.21 0.72
C GLY A 33 -7.44 1.09 2.24
N VAL A 34 -7.54 -0.14 2.75
CA VAL A 34 -7.79 -0.39 4.17
C VAL A 34 -6.51 -0.26 5.01
N LEU A 35 -5.46 -0.98 4.65
CA LEU A 35 -4.22 -0.94 5.45
C LEU A 35 -3.58 0.45 5.42
N ALA A 36 -3.61 1.13 4.28
CA ALA A 36 -3.09 2.48 4.19
C ALA A 36 -3.85 3.46 5.09
N THR A 37 -5.17 3.31 5.17
CA THR A 37 -6.01 4.16 6.01
C THR A 37 -5.73 3.94 7.50
N HIS A 38 -5.63 2.70 7.92
CA HIS A 38 -5.52 2.36 9.35
C HIS A 38 -4.08 2.32 9.86
N LEU A 39 -3.11 1.97 9.02
CA LEU A 39 -1.72 1.76 9.41
C LEU A 39 -0.72 2.61 8.62
N GLY A 40 -1.21 3.51 7.76
CA GLY A 40 -0.34 4.28 6.87
C GLY A 40 0.44 5.40 7.55
N ALA A 41 -0.02 5.92 8.68
CA ALA A 41 0.70 6.96 9.39
C ALA A 41 2.07 6.46 9.89
N PRO A 42 3.08 7.35 10.01
CA PRO A 42 4.39 6.92 10.52
C PRO A 42 4.27 6.27 11.90
N ASN A 43 4.91 5.13 12.08
CA ASN A 43 4.91 4.36 13.33
C ASN A 43 3.52 3.91 13.80
N ALA A 44 2.53 3.91 12.91
CA ALA A 44 1.18 3.46 13.27
C ALA A 44 1.17 1.98 13.60
N SER A 45 0.47 1.64 14.67
CA SER A 45 0.17 0.26 15.04
C SER A 45 -1.26 0.16 15.54
N LEU A 46 -1.87 -1.00 15.38
CA LEU A 46 -3.21 -1.28 15.89
C LEU A 46 -3.25 -2.65 16.55
N PRO A 47 -3.98 -2.80 17.66
CA PRO A 47 -4.28 -4.13 18.19
C PRO A 47 -4.85 -5.02 17.07
N THR A 48 -4.46 -6.29 17.08
CA THR A 48 -4.87 -7.22 16.02
C THR A 48 -6.39 -7.31 15.90
N HIS A 49 -7.08 -7.36 17.03
CA HIS A 49 -8.54 -7.45 17.02
C HIS A 49 -9.21 -6.19 16.46
N GLU A 50 -8.64 -5.01 16.70
CA GLU A 50 -9.18 -3.76 16.15
C GLU A 50 -9.05 -3.72 14.63
N LEU A 51 -7.91 -4.16 14.08
CA LEU A 51 -7.76 -4.23 12.64
C LEU A 51 -8.70 -5.27 12.02
N HIS A 52 -8.85 -6.44 12.67
CA HIS A 52 -9.78 -7.45 12.20
C HIS A 52 -11.21 -6.91 12.15
N ASP A 53 -11.65 -6.23 13.19
CA ASP A 53 -13.00 -5.67 13.26
C ASP A 53 -13.22 -4.57 12.21
N ALA A 54 -12.26 -3.67 12.07
CA ALA A 54 -12.33 -2.59 11.08
C ALA A 54 -12.36 -3.16 9.65
N LEU A 55 -11.53 -4.15 9.37
CA LEU A 55 -11.49 -4.77 8.05
C LEU A 55 -12.77 -5.54 7.75
N ASP A 56 -13.30 -6.30 8.72
CA ASP A 56 -14.56 -7.03 8.52
C ASP A 56 -15.71 -6.06 8.19
N ALA A 57 -15.79 -4.93 8.89
CA ALA A 57 -16.80 -3.92 8.61
C ALA A 57 -16.64 -3.33 7.19
N GLU A 58 -15.41 -3.04 6.78
CA GLU A 58 -15.15 -2.50 5.44
C GLU A 58 -15.37 -3.55 4.34
N LEU A 59 -15.05 -4.82 4.60
CA LEU A 59 -15.30 -5.91 3.65
C LEU A 59 -16.79 -6.04 3.33
N ASP A 60 -17.67 -5.90 4.32
CA ASP A 60 -19.11 -5.96 4.09
C ASP A 60 -19.58 -4.89 3.10
N THR A 61 -19.03 -3.69 3.19
CA THR A 61 -19.34 -2.60 2.27
C THR A 61 -18.68 -2.82 0.91
N LEU A 62 -17.41 -3.23 0.88
CA LEU A 62 -16.64 -3.39 -0.35
C LEU A 62 -17.16 -4.52 -1.22
N ARG A 63 -17.74 -5.57 -0.64
CA ARG A 63 -18.31 -6.69 -1.41
C ARG A 63 -19.46 -6.25 -2.32
N ASP A 64 -20.11 -5.15 -2.02
CA ASP A 64 -21.13 -4.58 -2.91
C ASP A 64 -20.54 -3.90 -4.14
N HIS A 65 -19.25 -3.58 -4.13
CA HIS A 65 -18.56 -2.84 -5.18
C HIS A 65 -17.48 -3.64 -5.90
N LEU A 66 -16.90 -4.62 -5.24
CA LEU A 66 -15.78 -5.42 -5.74
C LEU A 66 -16.09 -6.90 -5.64
N ASP A 67 -15.61 -7.66 -6.60
CA ASP A 67 -15.68 -9.12 -6.57
C ASP A 67 -14.58 -9.64 -5.63
N LEU A 68 -14.90 -9.76 -4.36
CA LEU A 68 -13.99 -10.22 -3.33
C LEU A 68 -14.27 -11.67 -2.96
N SER A 69 -13.22 -12.40 -2.57
CA SER A 69 -13.40 -13.74 -2.00
C SER A 69 -14.17 -13.65 -0.68
N GLY A 70 -14.78 -14.77 -0.26
CA GLY A 70 -15.48 -14.84 1.02
C GLY A 70 -14.57 -14.91 2.26
N ARG A 71 -13.30 -14.53 2.15
CA ARG A 71 -12.32 -14.59 3.24
C ARG A 71 -12.66 -13.62 4.36
N THR A 72 -12.36 -14.05 5.59
CA THR A 72 -12.47 -13.19 6.77
C THR A 72 -11.31 -12.21 6.85
N ALA A 73 -11.49 -11.15 7.63
CA ALA A 73 -10.41 -10.20 7.92
C ALA A 73 -9.19 -10.89 8.50
N LYS A 74 -9.40 -11.82 9.43
CA LYS A 74 -8.30 -12.59 10.04
C LYS A 74 -7.51 -13.37 8.99
N ALA A 75 -8.19 -13.99 8.04
CA ALA A 75 -7.55 -14.74 6.96
C ALA A 75 -6.73 -13.83 6.04
N TYR A 76 -7.28 -12.67 5.67
CA TYR A 76 -6.53 -11.67 4.90
C TYR A 76 -5.28 -11.18 5.62
N CYS A 77 -5.41 -10.85 6.90
CA CYS A 77 -4.28 -10.37 7.69
C CYS A 77 -3.18 -11.43 7.80
N GLU A 78 -3.55 -12.69 7.95
CA GLU A 78 -2.57 -13.78 7.99
C GLU A 78 -1.86 -13.94 6.65
N ASP A 79 -2.57 -13.86 5.54
CA ASP A 79 -1.97 -13.87 4.21
C ASP A 79 -0.99 -12.71 4.02
N TRP A 80 -1.37 -11.52 4.43
CA TRP A 80 -0.52 -10.34 4.32
C TRP A 80 0.70 -10.44 5.23
N ARG A 81 0.55 -11.02 6.41
CA ARG A 81 1.68 -11.28 7.30
C ARG A 81 2.67 -12.26 6.67
N GLN A 82 2.18 -13.35 6.11
CA GLN A 82 3.01 -14.34 5.42
C GLN A 82 3.68 -13.76 4.17
N ALA A 83 3.01 -12.85 3.49
CA ALA A 83 3.55 -12.18 2.30
C ALA A 83 4.58 -11.09 2.65
N GLY A 84 4.77 -10.77 3.93
CA GLY A 84 5.72 -9.75 4.34
C GLY A 84 5.19 -8.32 4.32
N LEU A 85 3.87 -8.14 4.32
CA LEU A 85 3.24 -6.81 4.33
C LEU A 85 2.91 -6.32 5.73
N LEU A 86 2.57 -7.24 6.62
CA LEU A 86 2.26 -6.95 8.02
C LEU A 86 3.25 -7.65 8.93
N GLU A 87 3.63 -6.96 9.99
CA GLU A 87 4.32 -7.54 11.14
C GLU A 87 3.36 -7.56 12.32
N ARG A 88 3.41 -8.66 13.07
CA ARG A 88 2.67 -8.81 14.32
C ARG A 88 3.69 -8.86 15.45
N ARG A 89 3.54 -7.96 16.41
CA ARG A 89 4.43 -7.91 17.56
C ARG A 89 3.63 -7.65 18.83
N ILE A 90 4.25 -7.86 19.97
CA ILE A 90 3.67 -7.55 21.28
C ILE A 90 4.07 -6.11 21.61
N ALA A 91 3.09 -5.26 21.89
CA ALA A 91 3.34 -3.88 22.32
C ALA A 91 3.94 -3.89 23.73
N ASP A 92 5.04 -3.12 23.91
CA ASP A 92 5.86 -3.17 25.13
C ASP A 92 5.09 -2.81 26.41
N GLU A 93 4.14 -1.88 26.34
CA GLU A 93 3.43 -1.36 27.50
C GLU A 93 2.15 -2.12 27.86
N ALA A 94 1.45 -2.67 26.87
CA ALA A 94 0.11 -3.26 27.07
C ALA A 94 0.08 -4.78 26.98
N ARG A 95 1.18 -5.45 26.68
CA ARG A 95 1.27 -6.89 26.39
C ARG A 95 0.26 -7.37 25.35
N GLU A 96 -0.13 -6.49 24.46
CA GLU A 96 -1.15 -6.74 23.46
C GLU A 96 -0.49 -6.96 22.10
N GLU A 97 -1.00 -7.92 21.32
CA GLU A 97 -0.53 -8.10 19.94
C GLU A 97 -1.03 -6.96 19.08
N VAL A 98 -0.12 -6.38 18.32
CA VAL A 98 -0.42 -5.30 17.38
C VAL A 98 0.10 -5.63 15.99
N TYR A 99 -0.53 -5.05 14.98
CA TYR A 99 -0.06 -5.07 13.60
C TYR A 99 0.62 -3.76 13.26
N GLU A 100 1.66 -3.86 12.44
CA GLU A 100 2.32 -2.73 11.80
C GLU A 100 2.59 -3.07 10.34
N LEU A 101 2.66 -2.04 9.50
CA LEU A 101 3.14 -2.22 8.13
C LEU A 101 4.64 -2.46 8.13
N THR A 102 5.09 -3.39 7.28
CA THR A 102 6.52 -3.56 7.03
C THR A 102 7.07 -2.40 6.19
N PRO A 103 8.39 -2.16 6.22
CA PRO A 103 9.01 -1.18 5.31
C PRO A 103 8.72 -1.47 3.84
N ALA A 104 8.69 -2.75 3.45
CA ALA A 104 8.37 -3.14 2.08
C ALA A 104 6.94 -2.77 1.69
N ALA A 105 5.97 -2.99 2.59
CA ALA A 105 4.58 -2.57 2.35
C ALA A 105 4.48 -1.05 2.22
N ARG A 106 5.18 -0.29 3.04
CA ARG A 106 5.21 1.17 2.95
C ARG A 106 5.79 1.65 1.63
N GLN A 107 6.81 0.99 1.13
CA GLN A 107 7.40 1.28 -0.18
C GLN A 107 6.37 1.04 -1.31
N GLY A 108 5.68 -0.09 -1.27
CA GLY A 108 4.63 -0.41 -2.24
C GLY A 108 3.49 0.61 -2.20
N LEU A 109 3.07 1.03 -1.01
CA LEU A 109 2.02 2.04 -0.86
C LEU A 109 2.44 3.40 -1.42
N ARG A 110 3.71 3.78 -1.30
CA ARG A 110 4.20 5.02 -1.92
C ARG A 110 4.10 4.96 -3.43
N VAL A 111 4.37 3.82 -4.04
CA VAL A 111 4.21 3.64 -5.48
C VAL A 111 2.74 3.79 -5.88
N VAL A 112 1.83 3.16 -5.15
CA VAL A 112 0.39 3.28 -5.40
C VAL A 112 -0.06 4.74 -5.29
N GLU A 113 0.37 5.46 -4.26
CA GLU A 113 0.04 6.88 -4.09
C GLU A 113 0.52 7.71 -5.28
N GLN A 114 1.72 7.46 -5.78
CA GLN A 114 2.25 8.14 -6.97
C GLN A 114 1.41 7.87 -8.21
N LEU A 115 0.92 6.64 -8.37
CA LEU A 115 0.07 6.27 -9.50
C LEU A 115 -1.34 6.86 -9.39
N LEU A 116 -1.85 7.03 -8.17
CA LEU A 116 -3.16 7.63 -7.90
C LEU A 116 -3.12 9.15 -7.92
N ALA A 117 -1.96 9.74 -7.67
CA ALA A 117 -1.82 11.19 -7.67
C ALA A 117 -2.36 11.75 -8.97
N PRO A 118 -3.15 12.86 -8.93
CA PRO A 118 -3.59 13.46 -10.17
C PRO A 118 -2.34 13.66 -11.02
N ARG A 119 -2.31 13.00 -12.17
CA ARG A 119 -1.32 13.32 -13.18
C ARG A 119 -1.62 14.74 -13.65
N ALA A 120 -1.19 15.72 -12.84
CA ALA A 120 -0.77 16.92 -13.46
C ALA A 120 0.18 16.44 -14.55
N SER A 121 -0.31 16.31 -15.76
CA SER A 121 0.57 16.02 -16.86
C SER A 121 1.70 17.04 -16.75
N VAL A 122 2.91 16.65 -17.09
CA VAL A 122 4.03 17.59 -17.18
C VAL A 122 3.58 18.86 -17.91
N THR A 123 2.59 18.74 -18.79
CA THR A 123 1.96 19.83 -19.53
C THR A 123 1.15 20.76 -18.62
N GLU A 124 0.35 20.24 -17.70
CA GLU A 124 -0.41 21.08 -16.75
C GLU A 124 0.49 21.81 -15.76
N SER A 125 1.51 21.14 -15.25
CA SER A 125 2.51 21.77 -14.39
C SER A 125 3.25 22.89 -15.11
N ARG A 126 3.58 22.68 -16.40
CA ARG A 126 4.20 23.71 -17.23
C ARG A 126 3.26 24.88 -17.50
N LEU A 127 1.97 24.60 -17.76
CA LEU A 127 0.98 25.64 -17.94
C LEU A 127 0.80 26.49 -16.69
N VAL A 128 0.67 25.86 -15.54
CA VAL A 128 0.57 26.56 -14.26
C VAL A 128 1.82 27.41 -14.00
N SER A 129 3.01 26.87 -14.25
CA SER A 129 4.27 27.59 -14.09
C SER A 129 4.36 28.79 -15.04
N LEU A 130 3.94 28.60 -16.31
CA LEU A 130 3.93 29.67 -17.32
C LEU A 130 2.93 30.76 -16.94
N LEU A 131 1.72 30.40 -16.52
CA LEU A 131 0.71 31.37 -16.10
C LEU A 131 1.18 32.15 -14.89
N THR A 132 1.84 31.50 -13.94
CA THR A 132 2.41 32.16 -12.77
C THR A 132 3.51 33.15 -13.17
N ALA A 133 4.40 32.73 -14.09
CA ALA A 133 5.47 33.59 -14.60
C ALA A 133 4.91 34.82 -15.33
N LEU A 134 3.89 34.61 -16.16
CA LEU A 134 3.22 35.70 -16.88
C LEU A 134 2.54 36.67 -15.89
N HIS A 135 1.95 36.17 -14.84
CA HIS A 135 1.30 36.97 -13.82
C HIS A 135 2.31 37.85 -13.05
N GLN A 136 3.52 37.35 -12.87
CA GLN A 136 4.60 38.10 -12.20
C GLN A 136 5.22 39.18 -13.09
N LEU A 137 5.05 39.08 -14.39
CA LEU A 137 5.56 40.07 -15.34
C LEU A 137 4.63 41.25 -15.57
N ALA A 138 3.41 41.18 -15.09
CA ALA A 138 2.43 42.24 -15.26
C ALA A 138 2.56 43.33 -14.20
#